data_acf6b68b69ff8d9e2d9b744976f999e3
#
_entry.id   acf6b68b69ff8d9e2d9b744976f999e3
#
_cell.length_a   1.000
_cell.length_b   1.000
_cell.length_c   1.000
_cell.angle_alpha   90.00
_cell.angle_beta   90.00
_cell.angle_gamma   90.00
#
_symmetry.space_group_name_H-M   'P 1'
#
loop_
_entity.id
_entity.type
_entity.pdbx_description
1 polymer ?
#
loop_
_entity_poly.entity_id
_entity_poly.type
_entity_poly.pdbx_seq_one_letter_code
_entity_poly.pdbx_strand_id
1 'polypeptide(L)'
;MKPNPILSKMSKVEKQFFEWYKEVDPSSAYTDGVSECAGKFFIPSKQNLAVAENKLRNILKEAKNKGQRRLFKSYLTSLRFNEPYMVPSHATNAFFAHLVKEGIVSEHLKSLAKKVEEALDAYAKLLPDKKWSIETRIVTCQTTDQLLGILDTILAETKDESLKKSLNVLKQKALKYRKLYEVKGIKQGDFSEIYPILQKTREKIKHKTIYPQLLADMWGYPETSEEIENKATFWLEKELPSLKKVTSKLAKIYGVKPTVEIVAEELNKRKGIPIQQALQFVKETRTVAQKIFEKNIVRITPKYETRVIETPPYLVNMIPTAAMSNFNSLTDKPFNVFFVTTDPRFSPSSSVPDLIQSLLHEEYGHSVNFSNSATRFAANPTFLEIMSSAFSTPITDGISFHREFEFVKLLEKLVEKKTLSSEEAAFLKTLRGEVDTETMLLENEFVMQKWRIMRFLRAIFDVRINMEKQSIADFVEWAHKETGLSKKMIYNQTWIFLETVGYAPCYSIVGDVIRKLQQCALKKGISLQDFNTYVSSLGFPAREIFEQKINEFISRHAK
;
A
#
# COMPACT_ATOMS: atom_id res chain seq x y z
N MET A 1 -17.40 1.62 21.34
CA MET A 1 -16.29 0.63 21.38
C MET A 1 -15.50 0.82 22.66
N LYS A 2 -15.10 -0.26 23.33
CA LYS A 2 -14.22 -0.15 24.51
C LYS A 2 -12.79 0.10 24.01
N PRO A 3 -12.01 0.98 24.66
CA PRO A 3 -10.61 1.16 24.31
C PRO A 3 -9.86 -0.16 24.49
N ASN A 4 -8.89 -0.41 23.63
CA ASN A 4 -8.07 -1.61 23.71
C ASN A 4 -7.33 -1.61 25.07
N PRO A 5 -7.24 -2.74 25.79
CA PRO A 5 -6.48 -2.89 27.03
C PRO A 5 -5.01 -2.43 26.95
N ILE A 6 -4.48 -2.30 25.74
CA ILE A 6 -3.13 -1.75 25.45
C ILE A 6 -2.92 -0.37 26.08
N LEU A 7 -3.92 0.51 25.97
CA LEU A 7 -3.79 1.88 26.47
C LEU A 7 -3.57 1.93 27.99
N SER A 8 -4.07 0.94 28.72
CA SER A 8 -3.87 0.85 30.18
C SER A 8 -2.48 0.36 30.59
N LYS A 9 -1.77 -0.35 29.69
CA LYS A 9 -0.45 -0.96 29.98
C LYS A 9 0.74 -0.13 29.45
N MET A 10 0.49 1.02 28.84
CA MET A 10 1.54 1.90 28.32
C MET A 10 2.48 2.38 29.43
N SER A 11 3.77 2.37 29.14
CA SER A 11 4.77 3.07 29.93
C SER A 11 4.56 4.59 29.87
N LYS A 12 5.18 5.35 30.77
CA LYS A 12 5.10 6.83 30.77
C LYS A 12 5.48 7.42 29.40
N VAL A 13 6.56 6.96 28.81
CA VAL A 13 7.06 7.46 27.51
C VAL A 13 6.09 7.14 26.37
N GLU A 14 5.49 5.96 26.38
CA GLU A 14 4.47 5.57 25.40
C GLU A 14 3.19 6.41 25.52
N LYS A 15 2.77 6.74 26.75
CA LYS A 15 1.65 7.65 26.99
C LYS A 15 1.94 9.05 26.46
N GLN A 16 3.14 9.58 26.73
CA GLN A 16 3.54 10.89 26.19
C GLN A 16 3.56 10.91 24.66
N PHE A 17 4.07 9.84 24.04
CA PHE A 17 4.07 9.72 22.59
C PHE A 17 2.64 9.59 22.04
N PHE A 18 1.78 8.83 22.70
CA PHE A 18 0.39 8.67 22.25
C PHE A 18 -0.42 9.97 22.31
N GLU A 19 -0.22 10.78 23.37
CA GLU A 19 -0.82 12.12 23.44
C GLU A 19 -0.29 13.04 22.32
N TRP A 20 1.03 12.99 22.07
CA TRP A 20 1.65 13.71 20.97
C TRP A 20 1.08 13.24 19.60
N TYR A 21 0.92 11.94 19.40
CA TYR A 21 0.36 11.36 18.18
C TYR A 21 -1.07 11.86 17.91
N LYS A 22 -1.93 11.89 18.92
CA LYS A 22 -3.28 12.43 18.81
C LYS A 22 -3.32 13.92 18.42
N GLU A 23 -2.30 14.68 18.82
CA GLU A 23 -2.20 16.10 18.49
C GLU A 23 -1.69 16.32 17.05
N VAL A 24 -0.72 15.52 16.60
CA VAL A 24 0.03 15.77 15.37
C VAL A 24 -0.46 14.95 14.18
N ASP A 25 -1.04 13.79 14.43
CA ASP A 25 -1.68 12.96 13.41
C ASP A 25 -3.07 12.46 13.87
N PRO A 26 -4.01 13.40 14.16
CA PRO A 26 -5.33 13.03 14.65
C PRO A 26 -6.15 12.23 13.65
N SER A 27 -5.88 12.37 12.35
CA SER A 27 -6.57 11.62 11.29
C SER A 27 -6.22 10.15 11.33
N SER A 28 -4.94 9.81 11.44
CA SER A 28 -4.50 8.42 11.61
C SER A 28 -4.94 7.86 12.97
N ALA A 29 -4.86 8.66 14.05
CA ALA A 29 -5.37 8.27 15.34
C ALA A 29 -6.88 7.94 15.31
N TYR A 30 -7.67 8.74 14.59
CA TYR A 30 -9.09 8.43 14.37
C TYR A 30 -9.28 7.15 13.56
N THR A 31 -8.54 6.95 12.49
CA THR A 31 -8.54 5.71 11.70
C THR A 31 -8.25 4.50 12.56
N ASP A 32 -7.28 4.60 13.46
CA ASP A 32 -6.89 3.55 14.42
C ASP A 32 -7.93 3.32 15.54
N GLY A 33 -8.95 4.14 15.67
CA GLY A 33 -10.04 3.93 16.62
C GLY A 33 -10.09 4.89 17.81
N VAL A 34 -9.30 5.97 17.78
CA VAL A 34 -9.33 7.02 18.81
C VAL A 34 -10.47 7.99 18.52
N SER A 35 -11.66 7.73 19.05
CA SER A 35 -12.90 8.47 18.74
C SER A 35 -12.82 9.95 19.07
N GLU A 36 -12.08 10.34 20.11
CA GLU A 36 -11.88 11.75 20.48
C GLU A 36 -11.14 12.58 19.43
N CYS A 37 -10.54 11.93 18.42
CA CYS A 37 -9.89 12.57 17.28
C CYS A 37 -10.84 12.81 16.10
N ALA A 38 -12.12 12.43 16.20
CA ALA A 38 -13.11 12.70 15.16
C ALA A 38 -13.20 14.21 14.84
N GLY A 39 -13.21 14.54 13.57
CA GLY A 39 -13.29 15.93 13.10
C GLY A 39 -12.04 16.78 13.35
N LYS A 40 -10.94 16.20 13.83
CA LYS A 40 -9.66 16.90 14.04
C LYS A 40 -8.73 16.71 12.84
N PHE A 41 -7.90 17.72 12.59
CA PHE A 41 -6.85 17.70 11.58
C PHE A 41 -5.66 18.55 12.05
N PHE A 42 -4.44 18.11 11.79
CA PHE A 42 -3.23 18.86 12.13
C PHE A 42 -3.04 20.03 11.17
N ILE A 43 -2.71 21.22 11.71
CA ILE A 43 -2.42 22.41 10.91
C ILE A 43 -0.90 22.57 10.82
N PRO A 44 -0.28 22.25 9.68
CA PRO A 44 1.18 22.23 9.53
C PRO A 44 1.74 23.64 9.27
N SER A 45 1.60 24.54 10.24
CA SER A 45 2.29 25.84 10.24
C SER A 45 3.73 25.68 10.71
N LYS A 46 4.62 26.63 10.34
CA LYS A 46 6.02 26.64 10.81
C LYS A 46 6.10 26.53 12.35
N GLN A 47 5.23 27.23 13.05
CA GLN A 47 5.17 27.21 14.51
C GLN A 47 4.72 25.85 15.05
N ASN A 48 3.62 25.29 14.51
CA ASN A 48 3.08 24.01 14.98
C ASN A 48 4.06 22.85 14.70
N LEU A 49 4.70 22.84 13.53
CA LEU A 49 5.74 21.85 13.21
C LEU A 49 6.93 21.95 14.17
N ALA A 50 7.40 23.16 14.47
CA ALA A 50 8.51 23.34 15.43
C ALA A 50 8.13 22.87 16.85
N VAL A 51 6.90 23.15 17.31
CA VAL A 51 6.39 22.68 18.59
C VAL A 51 6.29 21.15 18.62
N ALA A 52 5.71 20.56 17.56
CA ALA A 52 5.58 19.11 17.44
C ALA A 52 6.94 18.40 17.43
N GLU A 53 7.89 18.92 16.65
CA GLU A 53 9.26 18.38 16.59
C GLU A 53 9.98 18.48 17.94
N ASN A 54 9.90 19.61 18.63
CA ASN A 54 10.56 19.80 19.94
C ASN A 54 9.95 18.88 21.00
N LYS A 55 8.63 18.74 21.07
CA LYS A 55 7.95 17.78 21.96
C LYS A 55 8.46 16.35 21.70
N LEU A 56 8.49 15.92 20.44
CA LEU A 56 8.90 14.56 20.07
C LEU A 56 10.39 14.32 20.34
N ARG A 57 11.26 15.31 20.14
CA ARG A 57 12.68 15.22 20.50
C ARG A 57 12.88 15.00 22.00
N ASN A 58 12.06 15.62 22.85
CA ASN A 58 12.12 15.41 24.29
C ASN A 58 11.64 14.00 24.67
N ILE A 59 10.55 13.51 24.06
CA ILE A 59 10.08 12.12 24.24
C ILE A 59 11.16 11.12 23.79
N LEU A 60 11.85 11.39 22.65
CA LEU A 60 12.93 10.54 22.15
C LEU A 60 14.11 10.41 23.12
N LYS A 61 14.44 11.47 23.88
CA LYS A 61 15.50 11.41 24.92
C LYS A 61 15.14 10.43 26.04
N GLU A 62 13.85 10.28 26.35
CA GLU A 62 13.35 9.36 27.37
C GLU A 62 13.15 7.92 26.85
N ALA A 63 13.37 7.66 25.57
CA ALA A 63 13.17 6.35 24.95
C ALA A 63 14.10 5.28 25.55
N LYS A 64 13.51 4.19 26.09
CA LYS A 64 14.22 3.16 26.83
C LYS A 64 14.74 2.01 25.97
N ASN A 65 14.11 1.75 24.83
CA ASN A 65 14.45 0.63 23.97
C ASN A 65 14.58 1.02 22.49
N LYS A 66 15.12 0.11 21.69
CA LYS A 66 15.40 0.32 20.27
C LYS A 66 14.11 0.59 19.47
N GLY A 67 13.01 -0.11 19.77
CA GLY A 67 11.74 0.05 19.10
C GLY A 67 11.14 1.45 19.26
N GLN A 68 11.13 1.98 20.51
CA GLN A 68 10.70 3.35 20.80
C GLN A 68 11.54 4.37 20.03
N ARG A 69 12.87 4.22 20.04
CA ARG A 69 13.77 5.13 19.31
C ARG A 69 13.50 5.10 17.80
N ARG A 70 13.28 3.92 17.22
CA ARG A 70 12.95 3.78 15.80
C ARG A 70 11.64 4.46 15.45
N LEU A 71 10.58 4.18 16.21
CA LEU A 71 9.26 4.77 16.00
C LEU A 71 9.31 6.31 16.08
N PHE A 72 9.92 6.85 17.15
CA PHE A 72 9.96 8.31 17.33
C PHE A 72 10.82 9.01 16.26
N LYS A 73 11.90 8.39 15.81
CA LYS A 73 12.70 8.90 14.69
C LYS A 73 11.91 8.90 13.37
N SER A 74 11.11 7.87 13.12
CA SER A 74 10.27 7.80 11.93
C SER A 74 9.33 9.01 11.86
N TYR A 75 8.63 9.31 12.94
CA TYR A 75 7.75 10.48 12.98
C TYR A 75 8.51 11.82 12.94
N LEU A 76 9.69 11.92 13.53
CA LEU A 76 10.53 13.11 13.39
C LEU A 76 10.93 13.38 11.93
N THR A 77 11.26 12.33 11.20
CA THR A 77 11.64 12.44 9.79
C THR A 77 10.43 12.78 8.93
N SER A 78 9.27 12.17 9.21
CA SER A 78 8.01 12.50 8.54
C SER A 78 7.64 13.98 8.71
N LEU A 79 7.78 14.58 9.89
CA LEU A 79 7.50 15.99 10.13
C LEU A 79 8.38 16.96 9.30
N ARG A 80 9.54 16.50 8.84
CA ARG A 80 10.50 17.30 8.06
C ARG A 80 10.33 17.15 6.56
N PHE A 81 9.64 16.12 6.14
CA PHE A 81 9.32 15.89 4.75
C PHE A 81 8.03 16.64 4.42
N ASN A 82 8.15 17.72 3.67
CA ASN A 82 7.03 18.62 3.34
C ASN A 82 6.93 18.81 1.84
N GLU A 83 5.98 18.13 1.21
CA GLU A 83 5.65 18.22 -0.20
C GLU A 83 4.22 18.75 -0.41
N PRO A 84 3.95 19.55 -1.46
CA PRO A 84 2.67 20.24 -1.60
C PRO A 84 1.44 19.32 -1.65
N TYR A 85 1.60 18.08 -2.09
CA TYR A 85 0.52 17.09 -2.16
C TYR A 85 0.10 16.52 -0.79
N MET A 86 0.90 16.68 0.27
CA MET A 86 0.67 15.99 1.55
C MET A 86 -0.62 16.41 2.24
N VAL A 87 -0.91 17.72 2.33
CA VAL A 87 -2.15 18.16 3.01
C VAL A 87 -3.40 17.73 2.25
N PRO A 88 -3.52 17.89 0.92
CA PRO A 88 -4.65 17.33 0.16
C PRO A 88 -4.80 15.82 0.32
N SER A 89 -3.71 15.06 0.25
CA SER A 89 -3.72 13.59 0.41
C SER A 89 -4.20 13.18 1.80
N HIS A 90 -3.62 13.75 2.87
CA HIS A 90 -4.04 13.49 4.25
C HIS A 90 -5.49 13.90 4.51
N ALA A 91 -5.95 15.01 3.92
CA ALA A 91 -7.33 15.45 4.03
C ALA A 91 -8.30 14.47 3.37
N THR A 92 -7.99 13.98 2.17
CA THR A 92 -8.78 12.94 1.49
C THR A 92 -8.91 11.71 2.37
N ASN A 93 -7.80 11.23 2.93
CA ASN A 93 -7.79 10.06 3.83
C ASN A 93 -8.60 10.31 5.11
N ALA A 94 -8.55 11.53 5.67
CA ALA A 94 -9.32 11.90 6.85
C ALA A 94 -10.83 11.88 6.57
N PHE A 95 -11.30 12.51 5.50
CA PHE A 95 -12.71 12.45 5.08
C PHE A 95 -13.15 11.02 4.79
N PHE A 96 -12.32 10.27 4.07
CA PHE A 96 -12.59 8.88 3.76
C PHE A 96 -12.75 8.02 5.03
N ALA A 97 -11.87 8.19 6.03
CA ALA A 97 -11.97 7.47 7.29
C ALA A 97 -13.30 7.74 8.03
N HIS A 98 -13.78 9.00 8.00
CA HIS A 98 -15.09 9.34 8.57
C HIS A 98 -16.22 8.65 7.83
N LEU A 99 -16.24 8.71 6.49
CA LEU A 99 -17.27 8.04 5.70
C LEU A 99 -17.32 6.53 5.94
N VAL A 100 -16.18 5.86 6.01
CA VAL A 100 -16.10 4.40 6.22
C VAL A 100 -16.53 3.98 7.63
N LYS A 101 -16.19 4.78 8.64
CA LYS A 101 -16.42 4.42 10.05
C LYS A 101 -17.80 4.80 10.56
N GLU A 102 -18.34 5.92 10.15
CA GLU A 102 -19.56 6.51 10.73
C GLU A 102 -20.54 7.10 9.69
N GLY A 103 -20.14 7.11 8.40
CA GLY A 103 -20.93 7.77 7.36
C GLY A 103 -20.88 9.30 7.47
N ILE A 104 -21.97 9.97 7.08
CA ILE A 104 -22.06 11.44 7.12
C ILE A 104 -22.53 11.90 8.49
N VAL A 105 -21.56 12.16 9.39
CA VAL A 105 -21.82 12.83 10.69
C VAL A 105 -21.48 14.31 10.56
N SER A 106 -22.51 15.16 10.41
CA SER A 106 -22.35 16.57 10.04
C SER A 106 -21.44 17.36 10.97
N GLU A 107 -21.49 17.13 12.28
CA GLU A 107 -20.65 17.85 13.26
C GLU A 107 -19.16 17.56 13.04
N HIS A 108 -18.80 16.27 12.90
CA HIS A 108 -17.42 15.89 12.67
C HIS A 108 -16.90 16.39 11.33
N LEU A 109 -17.69 16.24 10.26
CA LEU A 109 -17.30 16.69 8.92
C LEU A 109 -17.19 18.21 8.81
N LYS A 110 -18.04 18.98 9.50
CA LYS A 110 -17.90 20.46 9.60
C LYS A 110 -16.62 20.87 10.31
N SER A 111 -16.32 20.23 11.43
CA SER A 111 -15.07 20.46 12.18
C SER A 111 -13.86 20.14 11.32
N LEU A 112 -13.85 18.97 10.67
CA LEU A 112 -12.79 18.54 9.77
C LEU A 112 -12.60 19.52 8.61
N ALA A 113 -13.69 19.93 7.94
CA ALA A 113 -13.64 20.87 6.83
C ALA A 113 -12.97 22.19 7.21
N LYS A 114 -13.34 22.76 8.36
CA LYS A 114 -12.72 23.98 8.88
C LYS A 114 -11.23 23.79 9.14
N LYS A 115 -10.82 22.68 9.75
CA LYS A 115 -9.41 22.42 10.06
C LYS A 115 -8.58 22.16 8.80
N VAL A 116 -9.12 21.48 7.80
CA VAL A 116 -8.46 21.28 6.50
C VAL A 116 -8.32 22.62 5.75
N GLU A 117 -9.33 23.51 5.81
CA GLU A 117 -9.21 24.85 5.24
C GLU A 117 -8.05 25.64 5.89
N GLU A 118 -7.97 25.66 7.23
CA GLU A 118 -6.87 26.28 7.98
C GLU A 118 -5.51 25.65 7.61
N ALA A 119 -5.46 24.33 7.42
CA ALA A 119 -4.25 23.59 7.08
C ALA A 119 -3.76 23.92 5.66
N LEU A 120 -4.64 24.01 4.67
CA LEU A 120 -4.27 24.39 3.29
C LEU A 120 -3.67 25.81 3.26
N ASP A 121 -4.24 26.76 4.00
CA ASP A 121 -3.71 28.12 4.11
C ASP A 121 -2.35 28.19 4.80
N ALA A 122 -2.20 27.46 5.89
CA ALA A 122 -0.94 27.39 6.63
C ALA A 122 0.15 26.75 5.79
N TYR A 123 -0.19 25.68 5.07
CA TYR A 123 0.75 24.94 4.23
C TYR A 123 1.18 25.70 2.98
N ALA A 124 0.25 26.43 2.33
CA ALA A 124 0.60 27.31 1.23
C ALA A 124 1.59 28.41 1.65
N LYS A 125 1.53 28.87 2.92
CA LYS A 125 2.50 29.82 3.47
C LYS A 125 3.80 29.17 3.92
N LEU A 126 3.76 27.90 4.32
CA LEU A 126 4.95 27.12 4.72
C LEU A 126 5.87 26.81 3.55
N LEU A 127 5.29 26.62 2.36
CA LEU A 127 5.97 26.20 1.12
C LEU A 127 6.14 27.37 0.12
N PRO A 128 6.65 28.56 0.52
CA PRO A 128 6.76 29.69 -0.39
C PRO A 128 7.86 29.48 -1.40
N ASP A 129 7.64 29.94 -2.62
CA ASP A 129 8.65 30.25 -3.67
C ASP A 129 9.63 29.15 -4.08
N LYS A 130 9.45 27.91 -3.65
CA LYS A 130 10.23 26.78 -4.14
C LYS A 130 9.78 26.43 -5.55
N LYS A 131 10.69 26.41 -6.49
CA LYS A 131 10.40 25.91 -7.84
C LYS A 131 10.23 24.40 -7.78
N TRP A 132 8.99 23.96 -7.70
CA TRP A 132 8.62 22.55 -7.70
C TRP A 132 8.81 21.95 -9.09
N SER A 133 9.25 20.69 -9.14
CA SER A 133 9.30 19.93 -10.39
C SER A 133 7.89 19.79 -10.99
N ILE A 134 7.84 19.54 -12.29
CA ILE A 134 6.55 19.38 -12.97
C ILE A 134 5.78 18.18 -12.42
N GLU A 135 6.49 17.12 -12.04
CA GLU A 135 5.93 15.91 -11.43
C GLU A 135 5.26 16.21 -10.09
N THR A 136 5.96 16.89 -9.18
CA THR A 136 5.40 17.30 -7.88
C THR A 136 4.15 18.16 -8.05
N ARG A 137 4.15 19.07 -9.03
CA ARG A 137 2.99 19.91 -9.34
C ARG A 137 1.82 19.11 -9.85
N ILE A 138 2.05 18.14 -10.75
CA ILE A 138 1.00 17.25 -11.27
C ILE A 138 0.40 16.41 -10.14
N VAL A 139 1.25 15.77 -9.33
CA VAL A 139 0.81 14.97 -8.18
C VAL A 139 -0.01 15.83 -7.21
N THR A 140 0.42 17.09 -6.95
CA THR A 140 -0.35 18.01 -6.09
C THR A 140 -1.73 18.33 -6.67
N CYS A 141 -1.84 18.52 -7.98
CA CYS A 141 -3.14 18.69 -8.63
C CYS A 141 -4.01 17.44 -8.50
N GLN A 142 -3.45 16.25 -8.75
CA GLN A 142 -4.16 14.97 -8.66
C GLN A 142 -4.68 14.69 -7.24
N THR A 143 -3.86 14.89 -6.20
CA THR A 143 -4.28 14.71 -4.81
C THR A 143 -5.33 15.75 -4.39
N THR A 144 -5.23 16.98 -4.91
CA THR A 144 -6.27 17.99 -4.66
C THR A 144 -7.57 17.66 -5.39
N ASP A 145 -7.51 17.09 -6.59
CA ASP A 145 -8.69 16.60 -7.33
C ASP A 145 -9.38 15.43 -6.59
N GLN A 146 -8.62 14.58 -5.90
CA GLN A 146 -9.17 13.54 -5.02
C GLN A 146 -9.92 14.16 -3.83
N LEU A 147 -9.33 15.17 -3.19
CA LEU A 147 -10.01 15.91 -2.12
C LEU A 147 -11.30 16.57 -2.64
N LEU A 148 -11.27 17.20 -3.80
CA LEU A 148 -12.46 17.77 -4.42
C LEU A 148 -13.53 16.72 -4.70
N GLY A 149 -13.13 15.55 -5.21
CA GLY A 149 -14.04 14.43 -5.51
C GLY A 149 -14.76 13.87 -4.27
N ILE A 150 -14.05 13.70 -3.15
CA ILE A 150 -14.70 13.23 -1.90
C ILE A 150 -15.64 14.31 -1.33
N LEU A 151 -15.27 15.59 -1.43
CA LEU A 151 -16.16 16.70 -1.03
C LEU A 151 -17.44 16.71 -1.88
N ASP A 152 -17.34 16.50 -3.19
CA ASP A 152 -18.49 16.42 -4.09
C ASP A 152 -19.40 15.24 -3.76
N THR A 153 -18.82 14.09 -3.41
CA THR A 153 -19.59 12.92 -2.94
C THR A 153 -20.40 13.27 -1.68
N ILE A 154 -19.78 13.89 -0.68
CA ILE A 154 -20.48 14.26 0.55
C ILE A 154 -21.55 15.33 0.28
N LEU A 155 -21.25 16.32 -0.58
CA LEU A 155 -22.20 17.36 -0.97
C LEU A 155 -23.46 16.79 -1.67
N ALA A 156 -23.29 15.76 -2.48
CA ALA A 156 -24.40 15.10 -3.18
C ALA A 156 -25.31 14.31 -2.23
N GLU A 157 -24.75 13.73 -1.17
CA GLU A 157 -25.49 12.84 -0.26
C GLU A 157 -26.07 13.54 0.96
N THR A 158 -25.44 14.64 1.44
CA THR A 158 -25.88 15.33 2.66
C THR A 158 -27.11 16.20 2.42
N LYS A 159 -28.02 16.22 3.42
CA LYS A 159 -29.16 17.15 3.48
C LYS A 159 -28.92 18.33 4.43
N ASP A 160 -27.80 18.35 5.17
CA ASP A 160 -27.47 19.40 6.12
C ASP A 160 -26.90 20.63 5.39
N GLU A 161 -27.68 21.70 5.29
CA GLU A 161 -27.28 22.95 4.62
C GLU A 161 -26.08 23.63 5.29
N SER A 162 -25.92 23.48 6.60
CA SER A 162 -24.76 24.00 7.34
C SER A 162 -23.48 23.25 6.97
N LEU A 163 -23.56 21.92 6.79
CA LEU A 163 -22.45 21.11 6.29
C LEU A 163 -22.13 21.47 4.83
N LYS A 164 -23.16 21.57 3.96
CA LYS A 164 -22.95 22.01 2.57
C LYS A 164 -22.20 23.34 2.49
N LYS A 165 -22.58 24.32 3.32
CA LYS A 165 -21.89 25.61 3.36
C LYS A 165 -20.41 25.45 3.70
N SER A 166 -20.08 24.68 4.75
CA SER A 166 -18.70 24.45 5.18
C SER A 166 -17.87 23.73 4.11
N LEU A 167 -18.43 22.68 3.47
CA LEU A 167 -17.78 21.94 2.41
C LEU A 167 -17.54 22.79 1.15
N ASN A 168 -18.50 23.66 0.79
CA ASN A 168 -18.32 24.58 -0.33
C ASN A 168 -17.21 25.62 -0.07
N VAL A 169 -17.06 26.11 1.15
CA VAL A 169 -15.94 26.99 1.53
C VAL A 169 -14.61 26.27 1.36
N LEU A 170 -14.50 25.04 1.89
CA LEU A 170 -13.31 24.21 1.72
C LEU A 170 -13.03 23.89 0.24
N LYS A 171 -14.07 23.57 -0.53
CA LYS A 171 -13.94 23.30 -1.98
C LYS A 171 -13.34 24.50 -2.71
N GLN A 172 -13.81 25.72 -2.45
CA GLN A 172 -13.22 26.93 -3.05
C GLN A 172 -11.76 27.14 -2.63
N LYS A 173 -11.42 26.80 -1.38
CA LYS A 173 -10.05 26.86 -0.90
C LYS A 173 -9.15 25.83 -1.60
N ALA A 174 -9.61 24.60 -1.73
CA ALA A 174 -8.90 23.54 -2.45
C ALA A 174 -8.67 23.90 -3.93
N LEU A 175 -9.67 24.47 -4.61
CA LEU A 175 -9.52 24.96 -5.97
C LEU A 175 -8.46 26.07 -6.09
N LYS A 176 -8.40 27.00 -5.13
CA LYS A 176 -7.34 28.03 -5.09
C LYS A 176 -5.97 27.40 -4.86
N TYR A 177 -5.88 26.43 -3.94
CA TYR A 177 -4.64 25.71 -3.66
C TYR A 177 -4.15 24.94 -4.92
N ARG A 178 -5.02 24.18 -5.58
CA ARG A 178 -4.74 23.49 -6.84
C ARG A 178 -4.16 24.41 -7.90
N LYS A 179 -4.75 25.61 -8.06
CA LYS A 179 -4.32 26.59 -9.06
C LYS A 179 -2.86 27.06 -8.90
N LEU A 180 -2.30 27.01 -7.67
CA LEU A 180 -0.89 27.34 -7.42
C LEU A 180 0.08 26.37 -8.13
N TYR A 181 -0.38 25.14 -8.37
CA TYR A 181 0.44 24.04 -8.92
C TYR A 181 0.02 23.62 -10.33
N GLU A 182 -0.95 24.28 -10.93
CA GLU A 182 -1.50 23.91 -12.22
C GLU A 182 -0.42 23.86 -13.33
N VAL A 183 -0.50 22.81 -14.16
CA VAL A 183 0.38 22.61 -15.31
C VAL A 183 -0.44 22.76 -16.59
N LYS A 184 -0.02 23.65 -17.48
CA LYS A 184 -0.70 23.87 -18.78
C LYS A 184 -0.71 22.59 -19.61
N GLY A 185 -1.87 22.29 -20.20
CA GLY A 185 -2.03 21.16 -21.12
C GLY A 185 -2.49 19.86 -20.46
N ILE A 186 -2.63 19.83 -19.13
CA ILE A 186 -3.15 18.68 -18.38
C ILE A 186 -4.59 18.97 -17.96
N LYS A 187 -5.53 18.16 -18.42
CA LYS A 187 -6.97 18.25 -18.10
C LYS A 187 -7.45 17.07 -17.27
N GLN A 188 -7.16 15.84 -17.72
CA GLN A 188 -7.59 14.60 -17.07
C GLN A 188 -6.48 13.99 -16.20
N GLY A 189 -5.22 14.36 -16.48
CA GLY A 189 -4.09 13.88 -15.70
C GLY A 189 -3.74 12.41 -15.90
N ASP A 190 -4.06 11.85 -17.06
CA ASP A 190 -3.73 10.49 -17.43
C ASP A 190 -2.37 10.36 -18.16
N PHE A 191 -1.98 9.12 -18.46
CA PHE A 191 -0.73 8.82 -19.14
C PHE A 191 -0.60 9.55 -20.49
N SER A 192 -1.68 9.65 -21.26
CA SER A 192 -1.66 10.23 -22.60
C SER A 192 -1.40 11.75 -22.61
N GLU A 193 -1.80 12.43 -21.54
CA GLU A 193 -1.55 13.87 -21.35
C GLU A 193 -0.22 14.14 -20.66
N ILE A 194 0.11 13.39 -19.61
CA ILE A 194 1.28 13.65 -18.75
C ILE A 194 2.57 13.17 -19.40
N TYR A 195 2.59 11.96 -19.96
CA TYR A 195 3.84 11.35 -20.41
C TYR A 195 4.57 12.13 -21.52
N PRO A 196 3.88 12.69 -22.53
CA PRO A 196 4.54 13.56 -23.52
C PRO A 196 5.20 14.80 -22.91
N ILE A 197 4.61 15.36 -21.84
CA ILE A 197 5.19 16.51 -21.13
C ILE A 197 6.46 16.08 -20.40
N LEU A 198 6.45 14.95 -19.71
CA LEU A 198 7.61 14.39 -19.02
C LEU A 198 8.74 14.04 -19.99
N GLN A 199 8.42 13.52 -21.18
CA GLN A 199 9.39 13.25 -22.23
C GLN A 199 10.07 14.52 -22.75
N LYS A 200 9.32 15.63 -22.81
CA LYS A 200 9.85 16.92 -23.27
C LYS A 200 10.70 17.60 -22.21
N THR A 201 10.27 17.60 -20.95
CA THR A 201 10.93 18.33 -19.85
C THR A 201 12.11 17.58 -19.27
N ARG A 202 12.00 16.27 -19.08
CA ARG A 202 13.00 15.41 -18.44
C ARG A 202 13.54 15.99 -17.13
N GLU A 203 12.66 16.67 -16.39
CA GLU A 203 13.01 17.20 -15.07
C GLU A 203 13.33 16.06 -14.10
N LYS A 204 14.05 16.39 -13.02
CA LYS A 204 14.36 15.45 -11.93
C LYS A 204 13.77 15.99 -10.64
N ILE A 205 13.14 15.10 -9.87
CA ILE A 205 12.62 15.41 -8.53
C ILE A 205 13.80 15.64 -7.58
N LYS A 206 13.70 16.65 -6.72
CA LYS A 206 14.81 17.08 -5.84
C LYS A 206 14.68 16.52 -4.43
N HIS A 207 14.86 15.23 -4.26
CA HIS A 207 14.80 14.56 -2.95
C HIS A 207 16.16 14.02 -2.45
N LYS A 208 17.22 14.12 -3.27
CA LYS A 208 18.52 13.50 -3.00
C LYS A 208 19.07 13.73 -1.59
N THR A 209 18.84 14.91 -1.03
CA THR A 209 19.34 15.25 0.30
C THR A 209 18.56 14.56 1.43
N ILE A 210 17.23 14.40 1.29
CA ILE A 210 16.37 13.86 2.34
C ILE A 210 16.10 12.36 2.16
N TYR A 211 16.17 11.85 0.94
CA TYR A 211 15.79 10.48 0.61
C TYR A 211 16.52 9.41 1.41
N PRO A 212 17.86 9.47 1.63
CA PRO A 212 18.54 8.49 2.49
C PRO A 212 18.01 8.45 3.92
N GLN A 213 17.61 9.62 4.46
CA GLN A 213 17.02 9.70 5.79
C GLN A 213 15.58 9.16 5.81
N LEU A 214 14.79 9.36 4.75
CA LEU A 214 13.48 8.74 4.61
C LEU A 214 13.60 7.21 4.62
N LEU A 215 14.52 6.64 3.87
CA LEU A 215 14.76 5.19 3.88
C LEU A 215 15.13 4.66 5.27
N ALA A 216 16.14 5.29 5.91
CA ALA A 216 16.69 4.80 7.16
C ALA A 216 15.78 5.03 8.36
N ASP A 217 15.24 6.24 8.54
CA ASP A 217 14.50 6.62 9.73
C ASP A 217 12.98 6.43 9.55
N MET A 218 12.40 6.88 8.42
CA MET A 218 10.95 6.81 8.21
C MET A 218 10.50 5.38 7.90
N TRP A 219 11.17 4.69 6.98
CA TRP A 219 10.80 3.34 6.54
C TRP A 219 11.57 2.21 7.24
N GLY A 220 12.63 2.55 7.95
CA GLY A 220 13.38 1.58 8.77
C GLY A 220 14.26 0.61 8.00
N TYR A 221 14.71 0.98 6.78
CA TYR A 221 15.66 0.16 6.03
C TYR A 221 17.10 0.41 6.56
N PRO A 222 17.85 -0.63 6.93
CA PRO A 222 19.26 -0.48 7.24
C PRO A 222 20.14 -0.35 5.98
N GLU A 223 19.61 -0.70 4.82
CA GLU A 223 20.30 -0.60 3.54
C GLU A 223 20.39 0.86 3.06
N THR A 224 21.51 1.21 2.44
CA THR A 224 21.66 2.45 1.68
C THR A 224 20.81 2.41 0.39
N SER A 225 20.56 3.59 -0.21
CA SER A 225 19.87 3.67 -1.50
C SER A 225 20.58 2.87 -2.60
N GLU A 226 21.92 2.83 -2.59
CA GLU A 226 22.70 2.05 -3.55
C GLU A 226 22.53 0.55 -3.34
N GLU A 227 22.60 0.07 -2.10
CA GLU A 227 22.35 -1.35 -1.77
C GLU A 227 20.94 -1.79 -2.13
N ILE A 228 19.93 -0.92 -1.94
CA ILE A 228 18.54 -1.19 -2.34
C ILE A 228 18.45 -1.32 -3.86
N GLU A 229 19.01 -0.37 -4.63
CA GLU A 229 19.01 -0.43 -6.09
C GLU A 229 19.73 -1.68 -6.60
N ASN A 230 20.90 -1.98 -6.06
CA ASN A 230 21.68 -3.17 -6.45
C ASN A 230 20.92 -4.48 -6.17
N LYS A 231 20.26 -4.60 -5.01
CA LYS A 231 19.43 -5.76 -4.68
C LYS A 231 18.22 -5.89 -5.62
N ALA A 232 17.52 -4.78 -5.88
CA ALA A 232 16.36 -4.80 -6.77
C ALA A 232 16.76 -5.13 -8.22
N THR A 233 17.87 -4.58 -8.71
CA THR A 233 18.44 -4.89 -10.03
C THR A 233 18.86 -6.35 -10.13
N PHE A 234 19.57 -6.87 -9.12
CA PHE A 234 19.94 -8.28 -9.06
C PHE A 234 18.71 -9.21 -9.17
N TRP A 235 17.63 -8.90 -8.46
CA TRP A 235 16.41 -9.70 -8.55
C TRP A 235 15.68 -9.54 -9.87
N LEU A 236 15.68 -8.33 -10.44
CA LEU A 236 15.16 -8.10 -11.78
C LEU A 236 15.87 -8.97 -12.82
N GLU A 237 17.20 -8.91 -12.85
CA GLU A 237 18.03 -9.68 -13.78
C GLU A 237 17.86 -11.18 -13.58
N LYS A 238 17.75 -11.65 -12.35
CA LYS A 238 17.59 -13.06 -12.01
C LYS A 238 16.22 -13.63 -12.40
N GLU A 239 15.13 -12.85 -12.24
CA GLU A 239 13.77 -13.35 -12.46
C GLU A 239 13.22 -13.03 -13.87
N LEU A 240 13.77 -12.03 -14.56
CA LEU A 240 13.37 -11.68 -15.91
C LEU A 240 13.49 -12.85 -16.94
N PRO A 241 14.52 -13.71 -16.92
CA PRO A 241 14.57 -14.90 -17.78
C PRO A 241 13.39 -15.85 -17.55
N SER A 242 12.92 -16.00 -16.30
CA SER A 242 11.74 -16.84 -16.00
C SER A 242 10.47 -16.27 -16.61
N LEU A 243 10.26 -14.94 -16.50
CA LEU A 243 9.15 -14.26 -17.19
C LEU A 243 9.22 -14.47 -18.71
N LYS A 244 10.39 -14.26 -19.32
CA LYS A 244 10.58 -14.47 -20.77
C LYS A 244 10.29 -15.91 -21.19
N LYS A 245 10.70 -16.90 -20.38
CA LYS A 245 10.46 -18.33 -20.63
C LYS A 245 8.97 -18.67 -20.57
N VAL A 246 8.25 -18.26 -19.53
CA VAL A 246 6.81 -18.53 -19.40
C VAL A 246 6.01 -17.79 -20.46
N THR A 247 6.39 -16.55 -20.78
CA THR A 247 5.81 -15.75 -21.88
C THR A 247 5.94 -16.49 -23.22
N SER A 248 7.12 -17.04 -23.54
CA SER A 248 7.34 -17.78 -24.78
C SER A 248 6.52 -19.06 -24.86
N LYS A 249 6.35 -19.78 -23.75
CA LYS A 249 5.52 -20.99 -23.70
C LYS A 249 4.04 -20.65 -23.94
N LEU A 250 3.50 -19.66 -23.24
CA LEU A 250 2.12 -19.22 -23.42
C LEU A 250 1.88 -18.65 -24.82
N ALA A 251 2.82 -17.87 -25.36
CA ALA A 251 2.71 -17.35 -26.72
C ALA A 251 2.59 -18.48 -27.76
N LYS A 252 3.34 -19.57 -27.58
CA LYS A 252 3.22 -20.77 -28.43
C LYS A 252 1.84 -21.43 -28.30
N ILE A 253 1.33 -21.59 -27.08
CA ILE A 253 0.00 -22.18 -26.81
C ILE A 253 -1.10 -21.31 -27.42
N TYR A 254 -0.96 -20.00 -27.30
CA TYR A 254 -1.96 -19.03 -27.78
C TYR A 254 -1.86 -18.73 -29.28
N GLY A 255 -0.73 -19.08 -29.93
CA GLY A 255 -0.48 -18.75 -31.33
C GLY A 255 -0.19 -17.26 -31.57
N VAL A 256 0.47 -16.58 -30.61
CA VAL A 256 0.75 -15.13 -30.66
C VAL A 256 2.24 -14.83 -30.55
N LYS A 257 2.63 -13.56 -30.74
CA LYS A 257 4.02 -13.12 -30.56
C LYS A 257 4.46 -13.25 -29.08
N PRO A 258 5.72 -13.67 -28.79
CA PRO A 258 6.21 -13.91 -27.43
C PRO A 258 6.63 -12.61 -26.72
N THR A 259 5.72 -11.63 -26.64
CA THR A 259 5.90 -10.42 -25.83
C THR A 259 4.97 -10.43 -24.64
N VAL A 260 5.41 -9.87 -23.51
CA VAL A 260 4.63 -9.85 -22.27
C VAL A 260 3.28 -9.16 -22.49
N GLU A 261 3.27 -8.06 -23.24
CA GLU A 261 2.07 -7.28 -23.54
C GLU A 261 1.05 -8.10 -24.33
N ILE A 262 1.47 -8.72 -25.45
CA ILE A 262 0.58 -9.51 -26.32
C ILE A 262 0.04 -10.75 -25.59
N VAL A 263 0.87 -11.42 -24.80
CA VAL A 263 0.43 -12.58 -24.00
C VAL A 263 -0.55 -12.15 -22.92
N ALA A 264 -0.33 -11.00 -22.26
CA ALA A 264 -1.28 -10.47 -21.28
C ALA A 264 -2.61 -10.07 -21.91
N GLU A 265 -2.59 -9.44 -23.10
CA GLU A 265 -3.79 -9.11 -23.85
C GLU A 265 -4.58 -10.37 -24.27
N GLU A 266 -3.88 -11.39 -24.76
CA GLU A 266 -4.50 -12.64 -25.16
C GLU A 266 -5.06 -13.42 -23.95
N LEU A 267 -4.37 -13.42 -22.82
CA LEU A 267 -4.90 -13.96 -21.56
C LEU A 267 -6.18 -13.25 -21.14
N ASN A 268 -6.20 -11.91 -21.23
CA ASN A 268 -7.40 -11.13 -20.95
C ASN A 268 -8.55 -11.44 -21.93
N LYS A 269 -8.30 -11.69 -23.22
CA LYS A 269 -9.34 -12.11 -24.16
C LYS A 269 -9.93 -13.47 -23.80
N ARG A 270 -9.10 -14.43 -23.37
CA ARG A 270 -9.50 -15.81 -23.04
C ARG A 270 -10.17 -15.95 -21.68
N LYS A 271 -9.65 -15.23 -20.67
CA LYS A 271 -10.05 -15.35 -19.26
C LYS A 271 -10.38 -14.02 -18.60
N GLY A 272 -10.66 -12.99 -19.37
CA GLY A 272 -10.99 -11.68 -18.85
C GLY A 272 -12.39 -11.63 -18.25
N ILE A 273 -12.47 -11.15 -17.04
CA ILE A 273 -13.71 -10.71 -16.41
C ILE A 273 -13.89 -9.23 -16.76
N PRO A 274 -15.04 -8.82 -17.33
CA PRO A 274 -15.34 -7.39 -17.51
C PRO A 274 -15.09 -6.64 -16.20
N ILE A 275 -14.40 -5.51 -16.27
CA ILE A 275 -13.92 -4.86 -15.04
C ILE A 275 -15.06 -4.51 -14.09
N GLN A 276 -16.26 -4.20 -14.60
CA GLN A 276 -17.46 -3.92 -13.79
C GLN A 276 -17.94 -5.15 -13.00
N GLN A 277 -17.55 -6.36 -13.40
CA GLN A 277 -17.87 -7.61 -12.70
C GLN A 277 -16.76 -8.07 -11.76
N ALA A 278 -15.59 -7.41 -11.75
CA ALA A 278 -14.42 -7.81 -10.96
C ALA A 278 -14.74 -7.87 -9.45
N LEU A 279 -15.50 -6.89 -8.94
CA LEU A 279 -15.93 -6.86 -7.54
C LEU A 279 -16.75 -8.11 -7.16
N GLN A 280 -17.71 -8.48 -7.97
CA GLN A 280 -18.56 -9.66 -7.71
C GLN A 280 -17.74 -10.95 -7.78
N PHE A 281 -16.88 -11.08 -8.80
CA PHE A 281 -15.98 -12.22 -8.94
C PHE A 281 -15.06 -12.39 -7.70
N VAL A 282 -14.47 -11.29 -7.22
CA VAL A 282 -13.63 -11.30 -6.02
C VAL A 282 -14.42 -11.74 -4.79
N LYS A 283 -15.64 -11.22 -4.58
CA LYS A 283 -16.51 -11.60 -3.46
C LYS A 283 -16.87 -13.09 -3.46
N GLU A 284 -17.20 -13.65 -4.61
CA GLU A 284 -17.56 -15.07 -4.75
C GLU A 284 -16.34 -15.98 -4.56
N THR A 285 -15.23 -15.66 -5.22
CA THR A 285 -14.00 -16.47 -5.18
C THR A 285 -13.36 -16.45 -3.80
N ARG A 286 -13.41 -15.32 -3.09
CA ARG A 286 -12.87 -15.15 -1.75
C ARG A 286 -13.37 -16.22 -0.77
N THR A 287 -14.65 -16.55 -0.79
CA THR A 287 -15.25 -17.51 0.13
C THR A 287 -14.64 -18.91 -0.02
N VAL A 288 -14.34 -19.33 -1.24
CA VAL A 288 -13.70 -20.64 -1.52
C VAL A 288 -12.21 -20.55 -1.22
N ALA A 289 -11.55 -19.47 -1.67
CA ALA A 289 -10.13 -19.26 -1.45
C ALA A 289 -9.77 -19.27 0.04
N GLN A 290 -10.58 -18.64 0.92
CA GLN A 290 -10.32 -18.56 2.35
C GLN A 290 -10.10 -19.94 2.98
N LYS A 291 -10.95 -20.92 2.70
CA LYS A 291 -10.84 -22.29 3.25
C LYS A 291 -9.54 -22.96 2.79
N ILE A 292 -9.14 -22.76 1.54
CA ILE A 292 -7.94 -23.36 0.97
C ILE A 292 -6.68 -22.73 1.58
N PHE A 293 -6.66 -21.40 1.70
CA PHE A 293 -5.50 -20.67 2.23
C PHE A 293 -5.32 -20.87 3.72
N GLU A 294 -6.42 -20.87 4.48
CA GLU A 294 -6.37 -21.16 5.90
C GLU A 294 -5.78 -22.54 6.20
N LYS A 295 -6.14 -23.54 5.40
CA LYS A 295 -5.63 -24.90 5.57
C LYS A 295 -4.15 -25.05 5.17
N ASN A 296 -3.68 -24.32 4.16
CA ASN A 296 -2.40 -24.62 3.51
C ASN A 296 -1.32 -23.53 3.70
N ILE A 297 -1.70 -22.27 3.96
CA ILE A 297 -0.76 -21.14 3.95
C ILE A 297 -0.66 -20.45 5.31
N VAL A 298 -1.80 -19.97 5.88
CA VAL A 298 -1.81 -19.16 7.10
C VAL A 298 -3.12 -19.33 7.86
N ARG A 299 -3.07 -19.54 9.18
CA ARG A 299 -4.28 -19.57 10.01
C ARG A 299 -4.85 -18.17 10.16
N ILE A 300 -6.16 -18.06 10.02
CA ILE A 300 -6.89 -16.80 10.11
C ILE A 300 -7.54 -16.71 11.49
N THR A 301 -7.43 -15.54 12.14
CA THR A 301 -8.06 -15.31 13.43
C THR A 301 -9.60 -15.38 13.34
N PRO A 302 -10.31 -15.92 14.35
CA PRO A 302 -11.77 -15.88 14.41
C PRO A 302 -12.37 -14.46 14.40
N LYS A 303 -11.58 -13.43 14.75
CA LYS A 303 -11.99 -12.02 14.75
C LYS A 303 -11.74 -11.31 13.41
N TYR A 304 -11.50 -12.08 12.36
CA TYR A 304 -11.25 -11.57 11.03
C TYR A 304 -12.50 -10.92 10.42
N GLU A 305 -12.41 -9.63 10.08
CA GLU A 305 -13.45 -8.90 9.37
C GLU A 305 -12.82 -8.12 8.21
N THR A 306 -13.25 -8.43 6.99
CA THR A 306 -12.85 -7.69 5.78
C THR A 306 -14.08 -7.39 4.94
N ARG A 307 -14.28 -6.10 4.66
CA ARG A 307 -15.31 -5.57 3.78
C ARG A 307 -14.73 -5.38 2.39
N VAL A 308 -15.29 -6.07 1.41
CA VAL A 308 -14.87 -5.92 -0.01
C VAL A 308 -15.80 -4.94 -0.68
N ILE A 309 -15.26 -3.82 -1.14
CA ILE A 309 -16.02 -2.72 -1.74
C ILE A 309 -15.41 -2.29 -3.08
N GLU A 310 -16.22 -1.64 -3.89
CA GLU A 310 -15.72 -0.94 -5.07
C GLU A 310 -14.87 0.26 -4.66
N THR A 311 -13.77 0.49 -5.38
CA THR A 311 -12.95 1.69 -5.17
C THR A 311 -13.78 2.93 -5.50
N PRO A 312 -13.97 3.86 -4.55
CA PRO A 312 -14.70 5.10 -4.81
C PRO A 312 -14.07 5.89 -5.97
N PRO A 313 -14.86 6.56 -6.82
CA PRO A 313 -14.37 7.26 -8.01
C PRO A 313 -13.24 8.27 -7.75
N TYR A 314 -13.26 8.93 -6.58
CA TYR A 314 -12.22 9.89 -6.18
C TYR A 314 -10.89 9.23 -5.77
N LEU A 315 -10.85 7.91 -5.53
CA LEU A 315 -9.63 7.16 -5.17
C LEU A 315 -9.04 6.35 -6.33
N VAL A 316 -9.74 6.21 -7.46
CA VAL A 316 -9.30 5.29 -8.54
C VAL A 316 -7.94 5.65 -9.13
N ASN A 317 -7.53 6.92 -9.10
CA ASN A 317 -6.20 7.32 -9.58
C ASN A 317 -5.08 6.90 -8.61
N MET A 318 -5.37 6.78 -7.31
CA MET A 318 -4.44 6.24 -6.30
C MET A 318 -4.48 4.72 -6.24
N ILE A 319 -5.64 4.14 -6.49
CA ILE A 319 -5.90 2.71 -6.41
C ILE A 319 -6.32 2.21 -7.79
N PRO A 320 -5.38 2.09 -8.74
CA PRO A 320 -5.73 1.74 -10.13
C PRO A 320 -6.14 0.28 -10.31
N THR A 321 -5.91 -0.57 -9.32
CA THR A 321 -6.24 -2.01 -9.35
C THR A 321 -6.96 -2.47 -8.09
N ALA A 322 -6.24 -2.52 -6.98
CA ALA A 322 -6.75 -2.94 -5.68
C ALA A 322 -5.89 -2.34 -4.55
N ALA A 323 -6.45 -2.26 -3.35
CA ALA A 323 -5.72 -1.88 -2.15
C ALA A 323 -6.42 -2.38 -0.89
N MET A 324 -5.69 -2.41 0.23
CA MET A 324 -6.20 -2.75 1.55
C MET A 324 -6.00 -1.59 2.53
N SER A 325 -7.02 -1.30 3.30
CA SER A 325 -6.93 -0.37 4.44
C SER A 325 -7.41 -1.04 5.72
N ASN A 326 -6.77 -0.70 6.85
CA ASN A 326 -7.14 -1.19 8.17
C ASN A 326 -7.75 -0.07 9.02
N PHE A 327 -8.76 -0.40 9.81
CA PHE A 327 -9.49 0.53 10.67
C PHE A 327 -9.63 -0.03 12.08
N ASN A 328 -9.68 0.86 13.06
CA ASN A 328 -9.95 0.56 14.46
C ASN A 328 -8.94 -0.41 15.09
N SER A 329 -7.68 -0.39 14.65
CA SER A 329 -6.60 -1.28 15.13
C SER A 329 -6.37 -1.20 16.64
N LEU A 330 -6.68 -0.06 17.28
CA LEU A 330 -6.59 0.18 18.73
C LEU A 330 -7.88 -0.12 19.49
N THR A 331 -8.84 -0.83 18.89
CA THR A 331 -10.11 -1.18 19.54
C THR A 331 -10.31 -2.69 19.62
N ASP A 332 -11.42 -3.09 20.24
CA ASP A 332 -11.87 -4.50 20.30
C ASP A 332 -12.54 -4.99 19.01
N LYS A 333 -12.76 -4.10 18.02
CA LYS A 333 -13.43 -4.37 16.74
C LYS A 333 -12.63 -3.80 15.55
N PRO A 334 -11.42 -4.28 15.31
CA PRO A 334 -10.69 -3.91 14.09
C PRO A 334 -11.39 -4.51 12.86
N PHE A 335 -11.34 -3.82 11.75
CA PHE A 335 -11.81 -4.33 10.46
C PHE A 335 -10.95 -3.82 9.32
N ASN A 336 -11.00 -4.52 8.19
CA ASN A 336 -10.28 -4.16 6.99
C ASN A 336 -11.26 -3.80 5.86
N VAL A 337 -10.78 -2.98 4.93
CA VAL A 337 -11.51 -2.64 3.69
C VAL A 337 -10.64 -3.00 2.51
N PHE A 338 -11.12 -3.95 1.72
CA PHE A 338 -10.50 -4.37 0.47
C PHE A 338 -11.17 -3.63 -0.69
N PHE A 339 -10.42 -2.74 -1.34
CA PHE A 339 -10.86 -2.00 -2.51
C PHE A 339 -10.60 -2.80 -3.77
N VAL A 340 -11.61 -2.87 -4.64
CA VAL A 340 -11.49 -3.44 -5.98
C VAL A 340 -11.87 -2.37 -6.98
N THR A 341 -10.93 -1.98 -7.83
CA THR A 341 -11.17 -0.95 -8.85
C THR A 341 -11.87 -1.55 -10.05
N THR A 342 -13.01 -0.97 -10.39
CA THR A 342 -13.88 -1.39 -11.51
C THR A 342 -13.93 -0.35 -12.64
N ASP A 343 -13.00 0.62 -12.61
CA ASP A 343 -12.95 1.73 -13.57
C ASP A 343 -12.31 1.30 -14.90
N PRO A 344 -13.06 1.34 -16.03
CA PRO A 344 -12.58 0.89 -17.33
C PRO A 344 -11.46 1.78 -17.93
N ARG A 345 -11.21 2.98 -17.37
CA ARG A 345 -10.10 3.84 -17.81
C ARG A 345 -8.74 3.19 -17.59
N PHE A 346 -8.59 2.34 -16.58
CA PHE A 346 -7.34 1.62 -16.30
C PHE A 346 -7.24 0.33 -17.10
N SER A 347 -8.33 -0.45 -17.16
CA SER A 347 -8.44 -1.64 -18.00
C SER A 347 -9.91 -1.97 -18.25
N PRO A 348 -10.32 -2.39 -19.46
CA PRO A 348 -11.69 -2.82 -19.74
C PRO A 348 -12.03 -4.18 -19.10
N SER A 349 -11.03 -5.00 -18.82
CA SER A 349 -11.16 -6.31 -18.18
C SER A 349 -9.93 -6.65 -17.37
N SER A 350 -10.06 -7.59 -16.44
CA SER A 350 -8.94 -8.18 -15.71
C SER A 350 -9.00 -9.69 -15.81
N SER A 351 -7.87 -10.35 -16.07
CA SER A 351 -7.87 -11.81 -16.17
C SER A 351 -8.13 -12.48 -14.83
N VAL A 352 -8.73 -13.67 -14.84
CA VAL A 352 -8.94 -14.48 -13.63
C VAL A 352 -7.64 -14.63 -12.82
N PRO A 353 -6.48 -14.98 -13.41
CA PRO A 353 -5.22 -15.02 -12.66
C PRO A 353 -4.81 -13.67 -12.05
N ASP A 354 -5.01 -12.53 -12.73
CA ASP A 354 -4.72 -11.20 -12.15
C ASP A 354 -5.62 -10.88 -10.95
N LEU A 355 -6.92 -11.17 -11.04
CA LEU A 355 -7.87 -10.96 -9.93
C LEU A 355 -7.57 -11.84 -8.72
N ILE A 356 -7.20 -13.10 -8.95
CA ILE A 356 -6.80 -14.01 -7.88
C ILE A 356 -5.48 -13.55 -7.24
N GLN A 357 -4.51 -13.11 -8.04
CA GLN A 357 -3.25 -12.58 -7.55
C GLN A 357 -3.47 -11.33 -6.67
N SER A 358 -4.36 -10.42 -7.08
CA SER A 358 -4.76 -9.26 -6.29
C SER A 358 -5.45 -9.68 -5.00
N LEU A 359 -6.39 -10.63 -5.04
CA LEU A 359 -7.04 -11.18 -3.86
C LEU A 359 -6.02 -11.73 -2.85
N LEU A 360 -5.02 -12.45 -3.34
CA LEU A 360 -3.98 -13.03 -2.51
C LEU A 360 -3.11 -11.98 -1.83
N HIS A 361 -2.69 -11.00 -2.60
CA HIS A 361 -1.89 -9.88 -2.12
C HIS A 361 -2.63 -9.10 -1.04
N GLU A 362 -3.84 -8.66 -1.34
CA GLU A 362 -4.61 -7.79 -0.46
C GLU A 362 -5.15 -8.53 0.77
N GLU A 363 -5.71 -9.72 0.60
CA GLU A 363 -6.37 -10.41 1.70
C GLU A 363 -5.38 -11.22 2.55
N TYR A 364 -4.58 -12.10 1.93
CA TYR A 364 -3.70 -13.02 2.69
C TYR A 364 -2.33 -12.42 3.02
N GLY A 365 -1.96 -11.35 2.35
CA GLY A 365 -0.80 -10.54 2.68
C GLY A 365 -1.13 -9.44 3.70
N HIS A 366 -2.11 -8.59 3.41
CA HIS A 366 -2.45 -7.44 4.25
C HIS A 366 -3.51 -7.76 5.31
N SER A 367 -4.73 -8.08 4.91
CA SER A 367 -5.88 -8.18 5.82
C SER A 367 -5.68 -9.23 6.91
N VAL A 368 -5.19 -10.42 6.56
CA VAL A 368 -4.87 -11.48 7.54
C VAL A 368 -3.78 -11.04 8.50
N ASN A 369 -2.77 -10.32 8.02
CA ASN A 369 -1.69 -9.79 8.84
C ASN A 369 -2.21 -8.76 9.86
N PHE A 370 -3.04 -7.80 9.42
CA PHE A 370 -3.68 -6.83 10.32
C PHE A 370 -4.54 -7.52 11.39
N SER A 371 -5.37 -8.46 10.98
CA SER A 371 -6.31 -9.14 11.89
C SER A 371 -5.61 -10.08 12.87
N ASN A 372 -4.63 -10.87 12.42
CA ASN A 372 -3.85 -11.75 13.28
C ASN A 372 -3.03 -10.96 14.29
N SER A 373 -2.42 -9.85 13.86
CA SER A 373 -1.68 -8.94 14.72
C SER A 373 -2.58 -8.30 15.77
N ALA A 374 -3.72 -7.74 15.39
CA ALA A 374 -4.68 -7.15 16.30
C ALA A 374 -5.18 -8.17 17.35
N THR A 375 -5.43 -9.43 16.95
CA THR A 375 -5.86 -10.50 17.86
C THR A 375 -4.76 -10.86 18.86
N ARG A 376 -3.51 -10.99 18.41
CA ARG A 376 -2.38 -11.25 19.29
C ARG A 376 -2.18 -10.13 20.30
N PHE A 377 -2.31 -8.87 19.88
CA PHE A 377 -2.14 -7.72 20.75
C PHE A 377 -3.27 -7.55 21.75
N ALA A 378 -4.50 -7.95 21.40
CA ALA A 378 -5.59 -8.01 22.37
C ALA A 378 -5.30 -8.99 23.53
N ALA A 379 -4.57 -10.08 23.23
CA ALA A 379 -4.15 -11.06 24.22
C ALA A 379 -2.89 -10.63 24.99
N ASN A 380 -1.93 -10.01 24.32
CA ASN A 380 -0.62 -9.66 24.89
C ASN A 380 -0.07 -8.35 24.30
N PRO A 381 -0.65 -7.21 24.69
CA PRO A 381 -0.38 -5.94 24.04
C PRO A 381 1.02 -5.40 24.32
N THR A 382 1.77 -5.13 23.26
CA THR A 382 2.91 -4.22 23.29
C THR A 382 2.58 -3.02 22.38
N PHE A 383 2.55 -1.85 22.96
CA PHE A 383 2.19 -0.58 22.31
C PHE A 383 2.97 -0.33 21.01
N LEU A 384 4.27 -0.59 21.05
CA LEU A 384 5.15 -0.33 19.92
C LEU A 384 4.85 -1.14 18.66
N GLU A 385 4.33 -2.35 18.81
CA GLU A 385 4.02 -3.23 17.70
C GLU A 385 2.73 -2.82 16.98
N ILE A 386 1.86 -2.07 17.64
CA ILE A 386 0.60 -1.57 17.08
C ILE A 386 0.77 -0.17 16.52
N MET A 387 1.46 0.70 17.26
CA MET A 387 1.66 2.10 16.87
C MET A 387 2.74 2.30 15.81
N SER A 388 3.40 1.25 15.37
CA SER A 388 4.38 1.34 14.29
C SER A 388 3.73 1.42 12.89
N SER A 389 2.64 2.20 12.76
CA SER A 389 1.99 2.44 11.46
C SER A 389 2.99 2.90 10.38
N ALA A 390 4.03 3.63 10.78
CA ALA A 390 5.14 3.99 9.89
C ALA A 390 5.87 2.78 9.28
N PHE A 391 5.91 1.63 9.96
CA PHE A 391 6.57 0.41 9.47
C PHE A 391 5.57 -0.66 8.99
N SER A 392 4.26 -0.42 9.13
CA SER A 392 3.24 -1.39 8.72
C SER A 392 3.35 -1.71 7.23
N THR A 393 3.44 -0.70 6.41
CA THR A 393 3.49 -0.84 4.96
C THR A 393 4.68 -1.67 4.49
N PRO A 394 5.95 -1.39 4.86
CA PRO A 394 7.07 -2.23 4.46
C PRO A 394 6.93 -3.70 4.84
N ILE A 395 6.42 -3.99 6.04
CA ILE A 395 6.26 -5.36 6.52
C ILE A 395 5.13 -6.08 5.80
N THR A 396 3.96 -5.45 5.70
CA THR A 396 2.79 -6.08 5.08
C THR A 396 2.98 -6.31 3.60
N ASP A 397 3.57 -5.36 2.88
CA ASP A 397 3.90 -5.53 1.46
C ASP A 397 5.00 -6.55 1.19
N GLY A 398 5.98 -6.63 2.07
CA GLY A 398 6.97 -7.70 2.01
C GLY A 398 6.34 -9.09 2.19
N ILE A 399 5.39 -9.22 3.11
CA ILE A 399 4.61 -10.44 3.33
C ILE A 399 3.75 -10.72 2.09
N SER A 400 2.97 -9.74 1.62
CA SER A 400 2.08 -9.87 0.46
C SER A 400 2.83 -10.31 -0.79
N PHE A 401 3.96 -9.68 -1.08
CA PHE A 401 4.85 -10.05 -2.17
C PHE A 401 5.32 -11.50 -2.10
N HIS A 402 5.59 -12.01 -0.89
CA HIS A 402 5.99 -13.40 -0.70
C HIS A 402 4.80 -14.37 -0.84
N ARG A 403 3.58 -13.99 -0.40
CA ARG A 403 2.36 -14.79 -0.58
C ARG A 403 2.04 -15.11 -2.03
N GLU A 404 2.32 -14.20 -2.95
CA GLU A 404 2.12 -14.41 -4.38
C GLU A 404 2.93 -15.59 -4.91
N PHE A 405 4.16 -15.75 -4.44
CA PHE A 405 5.01 -16.89 -4.77
C PHE A 405 4.51 -18.21 -4.13
N GLU A 406 4.09 -18.16 -2.86
CA GLU A 406 3.54 -19.31 -2.15
C GLU A 406 2.29 -19.86 -2.84
N PHE A 407 1.49 -18.99 -3.44
CA PHE A 407 0.29 -19.39 -4.16
C PHE A 407 0.60 -20.27 -5.37
N VAL A 408 1.55 -19.88 -6.21
CA VAL A 408 1.92 -20.69 -7.39
C VAL A 408 2.41 -22.06 -6.93
N LYS A 409 3.20 -22.13 -5.85
CA LYS A 409 3.64 -23.38 -5.23
C LYS A 409 2.48 -24.19 -4.62
N LEU A 410 1.46 -23.53 -4.11
CA LEU A 410 0.24 -24.21 -3.65
C LEU A 410 -0.52 -24.83 -4.83
N LEU A 411 -0.67 -24.09 -5.95
CA LEU A 411 -1.33 -24.63 -7.15
C LEU A 411 -0.64 -25.87 -7.70
N GLU A 412 0.70 -25.87 -7.79
CA GLU A 412 1.48 -27.03 -8.19
C GLU A 412 1.13 -28.25 -7.30
N LYS A 413 1.12 -28.08 -5.97
CA LYS A 413 0.77 -29.13 -5.01
C LYS A 413 -0.68 -29.61 -5.12
N LEU A 414 -1.62 -28.68 -5.36
CA LEU A 414 -3.04 -29.04 -5.50
C LEU A 414 -3.28 -29.88 -6.76
N VAL A 415 -2.60 -29.55 -7.86
CA VAL A 415 -2.69 -30.29 -9.12
C VAL A 415 -2.12 -31.72 -8.99
N GLU A 416 -1.04 -31.91 -8.23
CA GLU A 416 -0.43 -33.22 -7.99
C GLU A 416 -1.22 -34.08 -6.99
N LYS A 417 -2.18 -33.51 -6.28
CA LYS A 417 -2.91 -34.19 -5.22
C LYS A 417 -3.88 -35.23 -5.80
N LYS A 418 -3.79 -36.49 -5.33
CA LYS A 418 -4.64 -37.60 -5.79
C LYS A 418 -6.13 -37.41 -5.49
N THR A 419 -6.45 -36.75 -4.39
CA THR A 419 -7.83 -36.50 -3.98
C THR A 419 -7.98 -35.05 -3.51
N LEU A 420 -8.83 -34.30 -4.19
CA LEU A 420 -9.15 -32.92 -3.87
C LEU A 420 -10.42 -32.85 -3.01
N SER A 421 -10.51 -31.89 -2.10
CA SER A 421 -11.80 -31.53 -1.49
C SER A 421 -12.71 -30.84 -2.53
N SER A 422 -14.00 -30.73 -2.23
CA SER A 422 -14.97 -30.03 -3.08
C SER A 422 -14.57 -28.58 -3.36
N GLU A 423 -14.04 -27.88 -2.34
CA GLU A 423 -13.57 -26.51 -2.44
C GLU A 423 -12.29 -26.42 -3.29
N GLU A 424 -11.32 -27.31 -3.09
CA GLU A 424 -10.09 -27.36 -3.90
C GLU A 424 -10.42 -27.62 -5.38
N ALA A 425 -11.33 -28.56 -5.65
CA ALA A 425 -11.77 -28.85 -7.02
C ALA A 425 -12.51 -27.66 -7.67
N ALA A 426 -13.42 -27.00 -6.91
CA ALA A 426 -14.13 -25.83 -7.39
C ALA A 426 -13.16 -24.66 -7.68
N PHE A 427 -12.20 -24.43 -6.81
CA PHE A 427 -11.19 -23.37 -6.99
C PHE A 427 -10.31 -23.62 -8.23
N LEU A 428 -9.79 -24.84 -8.38
CA LEU A 428 -9.02 -25.20 -9.57
C LEU A 428 -9.85 -25.10 -10.85
N LYS A 429 -11.13 -25.45 -10.80
CA LYS A 429 -12.04 -25.27 -11.93
C LYS A 429 -12.21 -23.81 -12.33
N THR A 430 -12.37 -22.89 -11.35
CA THR A 430 -12.43 -21.45 -11.58
C THR A 430 -11.18 -20.93 -12.25
N LEU A 431 -9.99 -21.31 -11.76
CA LEU A 431 -8.71 -20.91 -12.33
C LEU A 431 -8.48 -21.50 -13.73
N ARG A 432 -8.84 -22.76 -13.93
CA ARG A 432 -8.62 -23.47 -15.18
C ARG A 432 -9.52 -22.95 -16.30
N GLY A 433 -10.82 -22.70 -16.00
CA GLY A 433 -11.79 -22.45 -17.05
C GLY A 433 -11.82 -23.61 -18.07
N GLU A 434 -11.62 -23.28 -19.35
CA GLU A 434 -11.63 -24.24 -20.47
C GLU A 434 -10.24 -24.78 -20.86
N VAL A 435 -9.15 -24.26 -20.27
CA VAL A 435 -7.81 -24.72 -20.61
C VAL A 435 -7.40 -25.98 -19.84
N ASP A 436 -6.35 -26.67 -20.30
CA ASP A 436 -5.76 -27.78 -19.57
C ASP A 436 -5.02 -27.28 -18.30
N THR A 437 -4.65 -28.24 -17.45
CA THR A 437 -4.01 -27.95 -16.16
C THR A 437 -2.61 -27.33 -16.31
N GLU A 438 -1.83 -27.74 -17.31
CA GLU A 438 -0.49 -27.20 -17.56
C GLU A 438 -0.59 -25.73 -17.99
N THR A 439 -1.51 -25.43 -18.89
CA THR A 439 -1.78 -24.05 -19.33
C THR A 439 -2.24 -23.17 -18.16
N MET A 440 -3.14 -23.67 -17.30
CA MET A 440 -3.56 -22.95 -16.10
C MET A 440 -2.39 -22.60 -15.17
N LEU A 441 -1.48 -23.54 -14.93
CA LEU A 441 -0.28 -23.30 -14.11
C LEU A 441 0.62 -22.24 -14.74
N LEU A 442 0.85 -22.32 -16.06
CA LEU A 442 1.65 -21.33 -16.79
C LEU A 442 1.03 -19.92 -16.76
N GLU A 443 -0.29 -19.80 -16.85
CA GLU A 443 -1.01 -18.52 -16.78
C GLU A 443 -0.84 -17.85 -15.41
N ASN A 444 -0.95 -18.63 -14.32
CA ASN A 444 -0.75 -18.13 -12.98
C ASN A 444 0.74 -17.81 -12.69
N GLU A 445 1.67 -18.61 -13.19
CA GLU A 445 3.10 -18.31 -13.12
C GLU A 445 3.43 -17.02 -13.89
N PHE A 446 2.87 -16.84 -15.09
CA PHE A 446 3.07 -15.64 -15.90
C PHE A 446 2.61 -14.37 -15.16
N VAL A 447 1.42 -14.40 -14.58
CA VAL A 447 0.89 -13.25 -13.84
C VAL A 447 1.75 -12.95 -12.62
N MET A 448 2.11 -13.97 -11.83
CA MET A 448 2.99 -13.81 -10.68
C MET A 448 4.34 -13.22 -11.08
N GLN A 449 5.00 -13.75 -12.12
CA GLN A 449 6.29 -13.24 -12.59
C GLN A 449 6.19 -11.82 -13.13
N LYS A 450 5.14 -11.48 -13.89
CA LYS A 450 4.87 -10.14 -14.39
C LYS A 450 4.80 -9.11 -13.24
N TRP A 451 4.06 -9.43 -12.16
CA TRP A 451 3.93 -8.56 -11.00
C TRP A 451 5.22 -8.48 -10.18
N ARG A 452 5.98 -9.56 -10.06
CA ARG A 452 7.29 -9.55 -9.37
C ARG A 452 8.27 -8.62 -10.09
N ILE A 453 8.38 -8.73 -11.42
CA ILE A 453 9.21 -7.81 -12.23
C ILE A 453 8.76 -6.36 -12.02
N MET A 454 7.46 -6.09 -12.02
CA MET A 454 6.94 -4.74 -11.77
C MET A 454 7.34 -4.21 -10.39
N ARG A 455 7.32 -5.02 -9.35
CA ARG A 455 7.71 -4.61 -7.99
C ARG A 455 9.21 -4.34 -7.86
N PHE A 456 10.05 -5.09 -8.56
CA PHE A 456 11.47 -4.74 -8.62
C PHE A 456 11.69 -3.42 -9.37
N LEU A 457 10.95 -3.18 -10.45
CA LEU A 457 10.99 -1.89 -11.14
C LEU A 457 10.53 -0.73 -10.24
N ARG A 458 9.52 -0.92 -9.40
CA ARG A 458 9.08 0.10 -8.42
C ARG A 458 10.20 0.46 -7.45
N ALA A 459 10.93 -0.53 -6.93
CA ALA A 459 12.06 -0.30 -6.02
C ALA A 459 13.22 0.44 -6.71
N ILE A 460 13.55 0.06 -7.95
CA ILE A 460 14.58 0.74 -8.75
C ILE A 460 14.13 2.16 -9.10
N PHE A 461 12.86 2.33 -9.49
CA PHE A 461 12.26 3.64 -9.75
C PHE A 461 12.40 4.58 -8.57
N ASP A 462 11.96 4.13 -7.39
CA ASP A 462 11.96 4.94 -6.18
C ASP A 462 13.37 5.46 -5.86
N VAL A 463 14.39 4.60 -5.96
CA VAL A 463 15.78 5.03 -5.76
C VAL A 463 16.27 5.97 -6.86
N ARG A 464 16.09 5.61 -8.13
CA ARG A 464 16.66 6.39 -9.24
C ARG A 464 16.06 7.77 -9.38
N ILE A 465 14.75 7.89 -9.15
CA ILE A 465 14.05 9.17 -9.23
C ILE A 465 14.42 10.06 -8.04
N ASN A 466 14.35 9.54 -6.82
CA ASN A 466 14.58 10.33 -5.62
C ASN A 466 16.07 10.64 -5.35
N MET A 467 17.00 9.83 -5.91
CA MET A 467 18.43 10.13 -5.92
C MET A 467 18.89 10.96 -7.14
N GLU A 468 17.96 11.51 -7.92
CA GLU A 468 18.19 12.34 -9.09
C GLU A 468 19.05 11.67 -10.18
N LYS A 469 19.04 10.33 -10.25
CA LYS A 469 19.80 9.57 -11.27
C LYS A 469 19.12 9.62 -12.64
N GLN A 470 17.80 9.57 -12.68
CA GLN A 470 16.99 9.58 -13.90
C GLN A 470 15.78 10.51 -13.79
N SER A 471 15.25 10.99 -14.92
CA SER A 471 13.89 11.50 -15.01
C SER A 471 12.90 10.34 -15.09
N ILE A 472 11.62 10.60 -14.81
CA ILE A 472 10.57 9.57 -14.92
C ILE A 472 10.46 9.04 -16.35
N ALA A 473 10.55 9.92 -17.35
CA ALA A 473 10.50 9.51 -18.75
C ALA A 473 11.69 8.60 -19.12
N ASP A 474 12.92 8.95 -18.69
CA ASP A 474 14.09 8.10 -18.92
C ASP A 474 13.97 6.73 -18.25
N PHE A 475 13.40 6.69 -17.04
CA PHE A 475 13.16 5.44 -16.33
C PHE A 475 12.15 4.55 -17.08
N VAL A 476 11.03 5.13 -17.53
CA VAL A 476 10.00 4.38 -18.26
C VAL A 476 10.55 3.81 -19.58
N GLU A 477 11.35 4.60 -20.32
CA GLU A 477 12.01 4.12 -21.54
C GLU A 477 12.99 2.98 -21.25
N TRP A 478 13.83 3.15 -20.22
CA TRP A 478 14.76 2.10 -19.79
C TRP A 478 14.03 0.83 -19.37
N ALA A 479 13.04 0.94 -18.50
CA ALA A 479 12.31 -0.22 -17.99
C ALA A 479 11.54 -0.97 -19.09
N HIS A 480 10.94 -0.24 -20.04
CA HIS A 480 10.30 -0.81 -21.22
C HIS A 480 11.29 -1.64 -22.05
N LYS A 481 12.45 -1.07 -22.35
CA LYS A 481 13.51 -1.75 -23.14
C LYS A 481 14.01 -3.03 -22.45
N GLU A 482 14.25 -2.98 -21.15
CA GLU A 482 14.79 -4.11 -20.38
C GLU A 482 13.78 -5.26 -20.23
N THR A 483 12.52 -4.91 -19.94
CA THR A 483 11.53 -5.91 -19.49
C THR A 483 10.51 -6.32 -20.55
N GLY A 484 10.29 -5.50 -21.56
CA GLY A 484 9.21 -5.68 -22.54
C GLY A 484 7.80 -5.36 -21.99
N LEU A 485 7.69 -4.80 -20.78
CA LEU A 485 6.42 -4.29 -20.26
C LEU A 485 6.03 -2.98 -20.99
N SER A 486 4.73 -2.71 -21.15
CA SER A 486 4.31 -1.48 -21.83
C SER A 486 4.65 -0.23 -21.02
N LYS A 487 4.99 0.85 -21.71
CA LYS A 487 5.30 2.15 -21.09
C LYS A 487 4.15 2.66 -20.22
N LYS A 488 2.90 2.48 -20.70
CA LYS A 488 1.70 2.86 -19.93
C LYS A 488 1.61 2.07 -18.62
N MET A 489 1.86 0.77 -18.65
CA MET A 489 1.85 -0.07 -17.44
C MET A 489 2.95 0.37 -16.47
N ILE A 490 4.19 0.53 -16.94
CA ILE A 490 5.31 0.97 -16.11
C ILE A 490 5.00 2.33 -15.47
N TYR A 491 4.56 3.31 -16.27
CA TYR A 491 4.17 4.62 -15.79
C TYR A 491 3.09 4.53 -14.70
N ASN A 492 1.95 3.91 -14.99
CA ASN A 492 0.84 3.83 -14.04
C ASN A 492 1.23 3.15 -12.73
N GLN A 493 2.09 2.12 -12.79
CA GLN A 493 2.51 1.33 -11.64
C GLN A 493 3.69 1.92 -10.86
N THR A 494 4.34 2.95 -11.36
CA THR A 494 5.43 3.67 -10.69
C THR A 494 5.00 5.07 -10.24
N TRP A 495 4.13 5.74 -11.00
CA TRP A 495 3.65 7.09 -10.71
C TRP A 495 3.03 7.23 -9.33
N ILE A 496 2.25 6.24 -8.89
CA ILE A 496 1.59 6.21 -7.58
C ILE A 496 2.56 6.28 -6.40
N PHE A 497 3.84 5.91 -6.60
CA PHE A 497 4.87 5.96 -5.55
C PHE A 497 5.49 7.35 -5.36
N LEU A 498 5.12 8.33 -6.17
CA LEU A 498 5.59 9.71 -6.00
C LEU A 498 5.04 10.36 -4.72
N GLU A 499 3.89 9.90 -4.23
CA GLU A 499 3.31 10.35 -2.96
C GLU A 499 3.89 9.63 -1.73
N THR A 500 4.53 8.48 -1.93
CA THR A 500 5.01 7.60 -0.86
C THR A 500 6.49 7.31 -1.02
N VAL A 501 7.29 8.38 -1.05
CA VAL A 501 8.74 8.33 -1.28
C VAL A 501 9.44 7.41 -0.28
N GLY A 502 10.20 6.43 -0.79
CA GLY A 502 10.92 5.43 0.02
C GLY A 502 10.12 4.17 0.35
N TYR A 503 8.86 4.08 -0.06
CA TYR A 503 8.00 2.92 0.20
C TYR A 503 8.37 1.69 -0.63
N ALA A 504 8.51 1.85 -1.95
CA ALA A 504 8.61 0.75 -2.89
C ALA A 504 9.79 -0.25 -2.66
N PRO A 505 10.89 0.10 -1.98
CA PRO A 505 11.92 -0.88 -1.58
C PRO A 505 11.42 -2.07 -0.77
N CYS A 506 10.28 -1.95 -0.06
CA CYS A 506 9.72 -3.04 0.75
C CYS A 506 9.58 -4.36 -0.01
N TYR A 507 9.18 -4.31 -1.26
CA TYR A 507 8.97 -5.51 -2.08
C TYR A 507 10.25 -6.33 -2.25
N SER A 508 11.35 -5.69 -2.63
CA SER A 508 12.62 -6.39 -2.88
C SER A 508 13.41 -6.67 -1.60
N ILE A 509 13.32 -5.78 -0.59
CA ILE A 509 14.12 -5.88 0.63
C ILE A 509 13.44 -6.75 1.67
N VAL A 510 12.22 -6.39 2.09
CA VAL A 510 11.52 -7.13 3.16
C VAL A 510 11.04 -8.49 2.65
N GLY A 511 10.53 -8.56 1.42
CA GLY A 511 10.12 -9.82 0.80
C GLY A 511 11.25 -10.84 0.70
N ASP A 512 12.50 -10.42 0.37
CA ASP A 512 13.66 -11.29 0.35
C ASP A 512 14.05 -11.81 1.74
N VAL A 513 13.96 -10.96 2.74
CA VAL A 513 14.20 -11.34 4.15
C VAL A 513 13.20 -12.40 4.60
N ILE A 514 11.90 -12.19 4.36
CA ILE A 514 10.86 -13.15 4.73
C ILE A 514 11.09 -14.49 4.03
N ARG A 515 11.43 -14.48 2.73
CA ARG A 515 11.74 -15.66 1.96
C ARG A 515 12.91 -16.46 2.55
N LYS A 516 14.01 -15.80 2.92
CA LYS A 516 15.19 -16.44 3.52
C LYS A 516 14.85 -17.05 4.89
N LEU A 517 14.14 -16.31 5.73
CA LEU A 517 13.73 -16.79 7.05
C LEU A 517 12.76 -17.97 6.96
N GLN A 518 11.83 -17.95 6.01
CA GLN A 518 10.93 -19.06 5.75
C GLN A 518 11.69 -20.32 5.31
N GLN A 519 12.62 -20.19 4.37
CA GLN A 519 13.46 -21.31 3.94
C GLN A 519 14.26 -21.91 5.10
N CYS A 520 14.77 -21.06 6.01
CA CYS A 520 15.45 -21.52 7.22
C CYS A 520 14.48 -22.27 8.15
N ALA A 521 13.28 -21.76 8.37
CA ALA A 521 12.26 -22.39 9.20
C ALA A 521 11.84 -23.78 8.66
N LEU A 522 11.56 -23.86 7.36
CA LEU A 522 11.19 -25.12 6.70
C LEU A 522 12.29 -26.17 6.80
N LYS A 523 13.57 -25.80 6.63
CA LYS A 523 14.72 -26.70 6.79
C LYS A 523 14.84 -27.23 8.24
N LYS A 524 14.32 -26.50 9.22
CA LYS A 524 14.30 -26.87 10.63
C LYS A 524 13.00 -27.57 11.05
N GLY A 525 12.18 -28.02 10.10
CA GLY A 525 10.96 -28.79 10.35
C GLY A 525 9.75 -27.97 10.82
N ILE A 526 9.82 -26.63 10.78
CA ILE A 526 8.67 -25.78 11.07
C ILE A 526 7.75 -25.76 9.84
N SER A 527 6.45 -26.00 10.02
CA SER A 527 5.52 -26.00 8.89
C SER A 527 5.38 -24.60 8.26
N LEU A 528 5.03 -24.56 6.97
CA LEU A 528 4.74 -23.32 6.25
C LEU A 528 3.64 -22.52 6.96
N GLN A 529 2.57 -23.19 7.35
CA GLN A 529 1.42 -22.58 8.03
C GLN A 529 1.81 -22.00 9.40
N ASP A 530 2.62 -22.71 10.21
CA ASP A 530 3.06 -22.20 11.51
C ASP A 530 3.97 -20.99 11.36
N PHE A 531 4.94 -21.05 10.45
CA PHE A 531 5.79 -19.91 10.14
C PHE A 531 4.97 -18.70 9.71
N ASN A 532 4.09 -18.86 8.73
CA ASN A 532 3.29 -17.79 8.20
C ASN A 532 2.30 -17.21 9.21
N THR A 533 1.71 -18.04 10.05
CA THR A 533 0.82 -17.61 11.14
C THR A 533 1.58 -16.79 12.18
N TYR A 534 2.79 -17.22 12.54
CA TYR A 534 3.63 -16.45 13.44
C TYR A 534 3.99 -15.09 12.85
N VAL A 535 4.52 -15.08 11.62
CA VAL A 535 4.93 -13.86 10.91
C VAL A 535 3.77 -12.86 10.79
N SER A 536 2.58 -13.32 10.38
CA SER A 536 1.40 -12.47 10.24
C SER A 536 0.82 -11.97 11.57
N SER A 537 1.29 -12.46 12.71
CA SER A 537 0.85 -12.05 14.04
C SER A 537 1.83 -11.12 14.78
N LEU A 538 2.95 -10.76 14.16
CA LEU A 538 4.02 -10.00 14.83
C LEU A 538 3.76 -8.50 14.95
N GLY A 539 2.72 -7.99 14.29
CA GLY A 539 2.54 -6.55 14.14
C GLY A 539 3.59 -5.95 13.19
N PHE A 540 3.89 -4.69 13.42
CA PHE A 540 4.66 -3.87 12.48
C PHE A 540 5.86 -3.22 13.16
N PRO A 541 6.73 -3.95 13.86
CA PRO A 541 7.94 -3.38 14.44
C PRO A 541 8.92 -3.00 13.33
N ALA A 542 9.91 -2.14 13.65
CA ALA A 542 11.00 -1.88 12.73
C ALA A 542 11.63 -3.20 12.26
N ARG A 543 12.11 -3.25 11.01
CA ARG A 543 12.52 -4.48 10.32
C ARG A 543 13.51 -5.34 11.12
N GLU A 544 14.51 -4.73 11.74
CA GLU A 544 15.48 -5.49 12.52
C GLU A 544 14.88 -6.18 13.74
N ILE A 545 13.84 -5.60 14.34
CA ILE A 545 13.10 -6.22 15.45
C ILE A 545 12.22 -7.35 14.93
N PHE A 546 11.60 -7.15 13.78
CA PHE A 546 10.82 -8.17 13.08
C PHE A 546 11.67 -9.41 12.77
N GLU A 547 12.83 -9.22 12.16
CA GLU A 547 13.79 -10.29 11.87
C GLU A 547 14.27 -11.01 13.13
N GLN A 548 14.62 -10.26 14.18
CA GLN A 548 15.03 -10.83 15.47
C GLN A 548 13.94 -11.76 16.03
N LYS A 549 12.69 -11.31 16.08
CA LYS A 549 11.56 -12.10 16.60
C LYS A 549 11.34 -13.38 15.81
N ILE A 550 11.47 -13.34 14.47
CA ILE A 550 11.36 -14.52 13.64
C ILE A 550 12.50 -15.50 13.89
N ASN A 551 13.73 -15.00 14.00
CA ASN A 551 14.89 -15.85 14.32
C ASN A 551 14.75 -16.52 15.70
N GLU A 552 14.26 -15.80 16.71
CA GLU A 552 13.96 -16.37 18.03
C GLU A 552 12.88 -17.46 17.94
N PHE A 553 11.81 -17.24 17.16
CA PHE A 553 10.78 -18.24 16.92
C PHE A 553 11.36 -19.50 16.27
N ILE A 554 12.17 -19.34 15.21
CA ILE A 554 12.83 -20.45 14.52
C ILE A 554 13.73 -21.23 15.47
N SER A 555 14.48 -20.54 16.34
CA SER A 555 15.40 -21.17 17.28
C SER A 555 14.68 -21.98 18.38
N ARG A 556 13.51 -21.51 18.82
CA ARG A 556 12.72 -22.19 19.88
C ARG A 556 11.92 -23.38 19.36
N HIS A 557 11.57 -23.41 18.07
CA HIS A 557 10.71 -24.43 17.46
C HIS A 557 11.45 -25.32 16.47
N ALA A 558 12.77 -25.20 16.35
CA ALA A 558 13.61 -26.09 15.59
C ALA A 558 13.54 -27.52 16.18
N LYS A 559 13.20 -28.51 15.36
CA LYS A 559 13.19 -29.95 15.70
C LYS A 559 14.58 -30.53 15.55
#